data_9867c94d7988b410fa74b3d110ea24a7
#
_entry.id   9867c94d7988b410fa74b3d110ea24a7
#
_cell.length_a   1.000
_cell.length_b   1.000
_cell.length_c   1.000
_cell.angle_alpha   90.00
_cell.angle_beta   90.00
_cell.angle_gamma   90.00
#
_symmetry.space_group_name_H-M   'P 1'
#
loop_
_entity.id
_entity.type
_entity.pdbx_description
1 polymer ?
#
loop_
_entity_poly.entity_id
_entity_poly.type
_entity_poly.pdbx_seq_one_letter_code
_entity_poly.pdbx_strand_id
1 'polypeptide(L)'
;MEDEEKIEKKVKLPKESSLVLKKISELLTDICDENKKEKNLFYKPLKSFYSMNIPIISIKDYLEHLYKYTKISSSTIVLILIYIDRICNLYKCKLSYYNIHKLILGSMVVASKYNEDYYFYSLKYYAKIGGVSQAEIFNLEYNFLALLNFKLYVTEELFCKYNDYLLSSDSDDDSDNWDFDDDNNNINNDNENDKKFSG
;
A
#
# COMPACT_ATOMS: atom_id res chain seq x y z
N MET A 1 -28.13 18.94 -17.38
CA MET A 1 -27.32 18.08 -18.27
C MET A 1 -26.24 18.87 -19.03
N GLU A 2 -25.93 20.09 -18.60
CA GLU A 2 -24.87 20.92 -19.22
C GLU A 2 -23.67 21.21 -18.31
N ASP A 3 -23.66 20.72 -17.07
CA ASP A 3 -22.60 21.03 -16.08
C ASP A 3 -21.60 19.88 -15.82
N GLU A 4 -21.73 18.73 -16.45
CA GLU A 4 -20.81 17.60 -16.27
C GLU A 4 -19.67 17.52 -17.30
N GLU A 5 -19.72 18.33 -18.35
CA GLU A 5 -18.76 18.24 -19.48
C GLU A 5 -17.55 19.19 -19.40
N LYS A 6 -17.39 19.92 -18.29
CA LYS A 6 -16.37 21.00 -18.19
C LYS A 6 -15.20 20.76 -17.24
N ILE A 7 -14.94 19.56 -16.71
CA ILE A 7 -13.80 19.32 -15.79
C ILE A 7 -12.87 18.21 -16.29
N GLU A 8 -12.55 18.15 -17.55
CA GLU A 8 -11.34 17.49 -18.04
C GLU A 8 -10.17 18.48 -18.22
N LYS A 9 -9.95 19.36 -17.26
CA LYS A 9 -8.63 19.96 -17.15
C LYS A 9 -7.71 18.86 -16.61
N LYS A 10 -6.76 18.38 -17.44
CA LYS A 10 -5.60 17.59 -16.99
C LYS A 10 -5.04 18.25 -15.75
N VAL A 11 -5.38 17.75 -14.57
CA VAL A 11 -4.80 18.20 -13.31
C VAL A 11 -3.33 17.80 -13.41
N LYS A 12 -2.48 18.80 -13.65
CA LYS A 12 -1.03 18.58 -13.72
C LYS A 12 -0.59 18.21 -12.31
N LEU A 13 -0.22 16.94 -12.13
CA LEU A 13 0.31 16.42 -10.87
C LEU A 13 1.53 17.25 -10.44
N PRO A 14 1.71 17.53 -9.14
CA PRO A 14 2.99 18.04 -8.64
C PRO A 14 4.11 17.11 -9.12
N LYS A 15 5.24 17.68 -9.55
CA LYS A 15 6.34 16.90 -10.14
C LYS A 15 6.82 15.77 -9.22
N GLU A 16 6.92 16.04 -7.93
CA GLU A 16 7.33 15.09 -6.90
C GLU A 16 6.34 13.92 -6.79
N SER A 17 5.05 14.19 -6.58
CA SER A 17 4.03 13.13 -6.49
C SER A 17 3.95 12.30 -7.77
N SER A 18 4.15 12.92 -8.93
CA SER A 18 4.18 12.20 -10.22
C SER A 18 5.36 11.25 -10.32
N LEU A 19 6.55 11.67 -9.85
CA LEU A 19 7.74 10.83 -9.84
C LEU A 19 7.57 9.66 -8.87
N VAL A 20 7.14 9.93 -7.64
CA VAL A 20 6.90 8.90 -6.62
C VAL A 20 5.88 7.86 -7.10
N LEU A 21 4.75 8.29 -7.68
CA LEU A 21 3.74 7.37 -8.23
C LEU A 21 4.32 6.52 -9.36
N LYS A 22 5.09 7.12 -10.26
CA LYS A 22 5.75 6.39 -11.35
C LYS A 22 6.67 5.30 -10.80
N LYS A 23 7.59 5.64 -9.92
CA LYS A 23 8.55 4.70 -9.31
C LYS A 23 7.85 3.57 -8.54
N ILE A 24 6.85 3.89 -7.71
CA ILE A 24 6.07 2.85 -7.00
C ILE A 24 5.36 1.94 -7.99
N SER A 25 4.77 2.47 -9.06
CA SER A 25 4.08 1.65 -10.04
C SER A 25 5.01 0.70 -10.80
N GLU A 26 6.21 1.17 -11.13
CA GLU A 26 7.26 0.36 -11.77
C GLU A 26 7.71 -0.75 -10.81
N LEU A 27 8.12 -0.40 -9.59
CA LEU A 27 8.55 -1.36 -8.57
C LEU A 27 7.51 -2.46 -8.31
N LEU A 28 6.25 -2.08 -8.08
CA LEU A 28 5.18 -3.05 -7.81
C LEU A 28 4.86 -3.92 -9.03
N THR A 29 5.03 -3.38 -10.25
CA THR A 29 4.84 -4.14 -11.48
C THR A 29 5.95 -5.18 -11.64
N ASP A 30 7.20 -4.80 -11.44
CA ASP A 30 8.36 -5.68 -11.54
C ASP A 30 8.27 -6.84 -10.54
N ILE A 31 7.93 -6.54 -9.28
CA ILE A 31 7.71 -7.58 -8.25
C ILE A 31 6.58 -8.54 -8.65
N CYS A 32 5.46 -8.01 -9.20
CA CYS A 32 4.36 -8.87 -9.65
C CYS A 32 4.75 -9.72 -10.87
N ASP A 33 5.60 -9.20 -11.78
CA ASP A 33 6.09 -9.92 -12.95
C ASP A 33 7.05 -11.03 -12.57
N GLU A 34 7.97 -10.80 -11.65
CA GLU A 34 8.85 -11.81 -11.08
C GLU A 34 8.04 -12.97 -10.46
N ASN A 35 7.02 -12.62 -9.70
CA ASN A 35 6.19 -13.61 -9.02
C ASN A 35 5.21 -14.36 -9.94
N LYS A 36 4.99 -13.94 -11.19
CA LYS A 36 4.13 -14.68 -12.15
C LYS A 36 4.57 -16.13 -12.40
N LYS A 37 5.85 -16.42 -12.23
CA LYS A 37 6.42 -17.75 -12.47
C LYS A 37 6.10 -18.74 -11.35
N GLU A 38 5.59 -18.28 -10.22
CA GLU A 38 5.34 -19.12 -9.05
C GLU A 38 3.91 -19.68 -9.05
N LYS A 39 3.78 -20.97 -8.79
CA LYS A 39 2.50 -21.69 -8.89
C LYS A 39 1.57 -21.54 -7.67
N ASN A 40 2.08 -21.11 -6.50
CA ASN A 40 1.32 -21.05 -5.24
C ASN A 40 1.49 -19.68 -4.57
N LEU A 41 0.80 -18.67 -5.09
CA LEU A 41 0.85 -17.31 -4.54
C LEU A 41 -0.26 -17.02 -3.53
N PHE A 42 -1.17 -17.98 -3.25
CA PHE A 42 -2.26 -17.74 -2.33
C PHE A 42 -1.77 -17.86 -0.88
N TYR A 43 -1.85 -16.75 -0.15
CA TYR A 43 -1.54 -16.69 1.26
C TYR A 43 -2.79 -16.44 2.09
N LYS A 44 -3.17 -17.38 2.96
CA LYS A 44 -4.43 -17.39 3.70
C LYS A 44 -4.72 -16.08 4.49
N PRO A 45 -3.77 -15.47 5.21
CA PRO A 45 -3.99 -14.20 5.90
C PRO A 45 -4.38 -13.05 4.98
N LEU A 46 -3.95 -13.06 3.72
CA LEU A 46 -4.30 -12.06 2.72
C LEU A 46 -5.55 -12.39 1.93
N LYS A 47 -6.34 -13.39 2.33
CA LYS A 47 -7.53 -13.86 1.59
C LYS A 47 -8.44 -12.73 1.13
N SER A 48 -8.67 -11.73 1.97
CA SER A 48 -9.56 -10.59 1.66
C SER A 48 -9.04 -9.70 0.52
N PHE A 49 -7.73 -9.75 0.24
CA PHE A 49 -7.08 -8.92 -0.77
C PHE A 49 -6.99 -9.61 -2.14
N TYR A 50 -7.32 -10.89 -2.25
CA TYR A 50 -7.31 -11.57 -3.54
C TYR A 50 -8.57 -11.27 -4.34
N SER A 51 -8.37 -10.95 -5.61
CA SER A 51 -9.43 -10.84 -6.61
C SER A 51 -9.64 -12.18 -7.30
N MET A 52 -10.86 -12.47 -7.74
CA MET A 52 -11.14 -13.69 -8.51
C MET A 52 -10.45 -13.67 -9.88
N ASN A 53 -10.38 -12.48 -10.48
CA ASN A 53 -9.72 -12.25 -11.77
C ASN A 53 -8.70 -11.13 -11.61
N ILE A 54 -7.70 -11.14 -12.48
CA ILE A 54 -6.73 -10.03 -12.59
C ILE A 54 -7.49 -8.80 -13.09
N PRO A 55 -7.41 -7.66 -12.38
CA PRO A 55 -8.00 -6.41 -12.86
C PRO A 55 -7.45 -5.99 -14.22
N ILE A 56 -8.30 -5.44 -15.09
CA ILE A 56 -7.90 -4.97 -16.43
C ILE A 56 -7.04 -3.72 -16.35
N ILE A 57 -7.29 -2.87 -15.34
CA ILE A 57 -6.53 -1.64 -15.12
C ILE A 57 -5.11 -1.96 -14.67
N SER A 58 -4.11 -1.29 -15.24
CA SER A 58 -2.72 -1.45 -14.83
C SER A 58 -2.50 -0.90 -13.41
N ILE A 59 -1.43 -1.37 -12.73
CA ILE A 59 -1.04 -0.84 -11.41
C ILE A 59 -0.81 0.67 -11.49
N LYS A 60 -0.14 1.13 -12.54
CA LYS A 60 0.12 2.55 -12.79
C LYS A 60 -1.17 3.36 -12.91
N ASP A 61 -2.05 2.96 -13.85
CA ASP A 61 -3.29 3.69 -14.09
C ASP A 61 -4.20 3.68 -12.86
N TYR A 62 -4.17 2.59 -12.07
CA TYR A 62 -4.92 2.50 -10.83
C TYR A 62 -4.40 3.45 -9.76
N LEU A 63 -3.08 3.52 -9.55
CA LEU A 63 -2.46 4.48 -8.62
C LEU A 63 -2.73 5.92 -9.03
N GLU A 64 -2.56 6.24 -10.32
CA GLU A 64 -2.85 7.58 -10.85
C GLU A 64 -4.34 7.95 -10.69
N HIS A 65 -5.24 6.99 -10.94
CA HIS A 65 -6.68 7.16 -10.75
C HIS A 65 -7.00 7.45 -9.28
N LEU A 66 -6.52 6.63 -8.35
CA LEU A 66 -6.76 6.84 -6.93
C LEU A 66 -6.21 8.19 -6.46
N TYR A 67 -4.98 8.54 -6.86
CA TYR A 67 -4.37 9.82 -6.54
C TYR A 67 -5.18 11.02 -7.09
N LYS A 68 -5.64 10.94 -8.33
CA LYS A 68 -6.45 12.00 -8.97
C LYS A 68 -7.66 12.39 -8.13
N TYR A 69 -8.30 11.41 -7.49
CA TYR A 69 -9.52 11.61 -6.73
C TYR A 69 -9.30 11.84 -5.23
N THR A 70 -8.20 11.37 -4.65
CA THR A 70 -7.90 11.54 -3.23
C THR A 70 -6.99 12.74 -2.96
N LYS A 71 -6.09 13.08 -3.90
CA LYS A 71 -5.10 14.16 -3.77
C LYS A 71 -4.31 14.09 -2.46
N ILE A 72 -4.02 12.88 -2.02
CA ILE A 72 -3.18 12.64 -0.83
C ILE A 72 -1.78 13.23 -1.02
N SER A 73 -1.11 13.52 0.09
CA SER A 73 0.25 14.06 0.08
C SER A 73 1.27 13.03 -0.47
N SER A 74 2.44 13.51 -0.93
CA SER A 74 3.54 12.62 -1.33
C SER A 74 3.99 11.73 -0.18
N SER A 75 3.99 12.23 1.06
CA SER A 75 4.28 11.42 2.25
C SER A 75 3.30 10.27 2.45
N THR A 76 2.01 10.48 2.22
CA THR A 76 1.01 9.40 2.29
C THR A 76 1.24 8.34 1.21
N ILE A 77 1.70 8.75 0.01
CA ILE A 77 2.03 7.79 -1.05
C ILE A 77 3.21 6.91 -0.66
N VAL A 78 4.25 7.48 -0.02
CA VAL A 78 5.39 6.72 0.50
C VAL A 78 4.94 5.72 1.58
N LEU A 79 4.06 6.15 2.50
CA LEU A 79 3.50 5.26 3.54
C LEU A 79 2.73 4.08 2.95
N ILE A 80 2.04 4.24 1.82
CA ILE A 80 1.37 3.13 1.14
C ILE A 80 2.36 2.02 0.82
N LEU A 81 3.52 2.36 0.26
CA LEU A 81 4.56 1.40 -0.07
C LEU A 81 5.13 0.74 1.19
N ILE A 82 5.49 1.54 2.21
CA ILE A 82 6.04 1.05 3.47
C ILE A 82 5.10 0.04 4.14
N TYR A 83 3.80 0.32 4.16
CA TYR A 83 2.82 -0.58 4.78
C TYR A 83 2.63 -1.88 4.01
N ILE A 84 2.65 -1.83 2.67
CA ILE A 84 2.57 -3.05 1.84
C ILE A 84 3.82 -3.90 2.06
N ASP A 85 5.00 -3.29 2.03
CA ASP A 85 6.25 -3.99 2.25
C ASP A 85 6.33 -4.60 3.65
N ARG A 86 5.94 -3.86 4.68
CA ARG A 86 5.84 -4.37 6.07
C ARG A 86 4.97 -5.62 6.16
N ILE A 87 3.81 -5.65 5.49
CA ILE A 87 2.96 -6.85 5.44
C ILE A 87 3.68 -7.99 4.74
N CYS A 88 4.34 -7.73 3.59
CA CYS A 88 5.09 -8.75 2.87
C CYS A 88 6.21 -9.35 3.73
N ASN A 89 6.93 -8.52 4.48
CA ASN A 89 8.01 -8.95 5.37
C ASN A 89 7.50 -9.72 6.58
N LEU A 90 6.43 -9.24 7.25
CA LEU A 90 5.87 -9.91 8.43
C LEU A 90 5.32 -11.30 8.10
N TYR A 91 4.69 -11.45 6.96
CA TYR A 91 3.99 -12.69 6.61
C TYR A 91 4.73 -13.52 5.56
N LYS A 92 5.88 -13.04 5.07
CA LYS A 92 6.63 -13.67 3.97
C LYS A 92 5.72 -13.97 2.77
N CYS A 93 4.76 -13.07 2.51
CA CYS A 93 3.81 -13.21 1.42
C CYS A 93 4.33 -12.52 0.15
N LYS A 94 3.80 -12.91 -0.98
CA LYS A 94 4.20 -12.38 -2.29
C LYS A 94 3.11 -11.54 -2.93
N LEU A 95 3.52 -10.44 -3.54
CA LEU A 95 2.64 -9.61 -4.34
C LEU A 95 2.36 -10.31 -5.68
N SER A 96 1.16 -10.13 -6.16
CA SER A 96 0.71 -10.65 -7.45
C SER A 96 -0.38 -9.77 -8.02
N TYR A 97 -0.64 -9.87 -9.32
CA TYR A 97 -1.74 -9.15 -9.97
C TYR A 97 -3.13 -9.47 -9.40
N TYR A 98 -3.26 -10.58 -8.65
CA TYR A 98 -4.50 -10.94 -7.97
C TYR A 98 -4.73 -10.19 -6.66
N ASN A 99 -3.68 -9.67 -6.01
CA ASN A 99 -3.80 -9.05 -4.68
C ASN A 99 -3.36 -7.58 -4.62
N ILE A 100 -2.49 -7.12 -5.52
CA ILE A 100 -1.85 -5.81 -5.42
C ILE A 100 -2.84 -4.65 -5.43
N HIS A 101 -3.88 -4.67 -6.29
CA HIS A 101 -4.83 -3.57 -6.37
C HIS A 101 -5.59 -3.36 -5.06
N LYS A 102 -6.04 -4.44 -4.43
CA LYS A 102 -6.73 -4.36 -3.13
C LYS A 102 -5.79 -4.02 -1.99
N LEU A 103 -4.53 -4.45 -2.04
CA LEU A 103 -3.50 -4.04 -1.08
C LEU A 103 -3.22 -2.54 -1.20
N ILE A 104 -3.07 -2.01 -2.40
CA ILE A 104 -2.93 -0.56 -2.65
C ILE A 104 -4.13 0.20 -2.08
N LEU A 105 -5.35 -0.24 -2.37
CA LEU A 105 -6.56 0.44 -1.90
C LEU A 105 -6.68 0.41 -0.37
N GLY A 106 -6.48 -0.75 0.25
CA GLY A 106 -6.51 -0.91 1.71
C GLY A 106 -5.42 -0.07 2.40
N SER A 107 -4.20 -0.12 1.86
CA SER A 107 -3.09 0.70 2.36
C SER A 107 -3.38 2.19 2.24
N MET A 108 -3.92 2.63 1.10
CA MET A 108 -4.26 4.03 0.87
C MET A 108 -5.30 4.54 1.88
N VAL A 109 -6.36 3.76 2.16
CA VAL A 109 -7.37 4.13 3.16
C VAL A 109 -6.74 4.30 4.53
N VAL A 110 -5.91 3.34 4.95
CA VAL A 110 -5.24 3.37 6.26
C VAL A 110 -4.23 4.51 6.34
N ALA A 111 -3.36 4.65 5.33
CA ALA A 111 -2.35 5.70 5.29
C ALA A 111 -2.98 7.10 5.27
N SER A 112 -4.03 7.32 4.47
CA SER A 112 -4.72 8.61 4.43
C SER A 112 -5.34 8.97 5.78
N LYS A 113 -6.02 8.03 6.44
CA LYS A 113 -6.62 8.28 7.75
C LYS A 113 -5.60 8.54 8.84
N TYR A 114 -4.39 7.99 8.70
CA TYR A 114 -3.32 8.15 9.68
C TYR A 114 -2.52 9.44 9.47
N ASN A 115 -2.26 9.84 8.22
CA ASN A 115 -1.30 10.87 7.87
C ASN A 115 -1.90 12.19 7.37
N GLU A 116 -3.15 12.20 6.84
CA GLU A 116 -3.75 13.42 6.33
C GLU A 116 -4.53 14.19 7.40
N ASP A 117 -4.22 15.47 7.60
CA ASP A 117 -4.84 16.29 8.64
C ASP A 117 -6.22 16.82 8.28
N TYR A 118 -6.49 17.07 6.99
CA TYR A 118 -7.62 17.93 6.58
C TYR A 118 -8.69 17.25 5.73
N TYR A 119 -8.46 16.10 5.13
CA TYR A 119 -9.40 15.50 4.18
C TYR A 119 -9.66 14.02 4.46
N PHE A 120 -10.67 13.78 5.26
CA PHE A 120 -11.18 12.42 5.46
C PHE A 120 -12.29 12.12 4.46
N TYR A 121 -11.96 11.39 3.43
CA TYR A 121 -13.02 10.82 2.60
C TYR A 121 -13.72 9.69 3.35
N SER A 122 -15.05 9.61 3.16
CA SER A 122 -15.81 8.47 3.72
C SER A 122 -15.40 7.17 3.05
N LEU A 123 -15.55 6.04 3.75
CA LEU A 123 -15.33 4.71 3.14
C LEU A 123 -16.18 4.50 1.89
N LYS A 124 -17.40 5.08 1.86
CA LYS A 124 -18.25 5.07 0.65
C LYS A 124 -17.57 5.71 -0.54
N TYR A 125 -16.84 6.80 -0.33
CA TYR A 125 -16.08 7.46 -1.38
C TYR A 125 -14.92 6.59 -1.87
N TYR A 126 -14.14 6.04 -0.94
CA TYR A 126 -13.05 5.11 -1.30
C TYR A 126 -13.56 3.87 -2.03
N ALA A 127 -14.71 3.32 -1.62
CA ALA A 127 -15.35 2.21 -2.33
C ALA A 127 -15.66 2.57 -3.79
N LYS A 128 -16.23 3.77 -4.01
CA LYS A 128 -16.57 4.25 -5.35
C LYS A 128 -15.35 4.40 -6.24
N ILE A 129 -14.31 5.07 -5.77
CA ILE A 129 -13.09 5.30 -6.57
C ILE A 129 -12.24 4.03 -6.72
N GLY A 130 -12.25 3.16 -5.72
CA GLY A 130 -11.52 1.88 -5.73
C GLY A 130 -12.21 0.78 -6.52
N GLY A 131 -13.46 1.01 -6.98
CA GLY A 131 -14.21 0.01 -7.76
C GLY A 131 -14.66 -1.21 -6.94
N VAL A 132 -14.89 -1.04 -5.63
CA VAL A 132 -15.31 -2.11 -4.71
C VAL A 132 -16.60 -1.76 -3.99
N SER A 133 -17.26 -2.75 -3.37
CA SER A 133 -18.45 -2.50 -2.56
C SER A 133 -18.12 -1.83 -1.22
N GLN A 134 -19.12 -1.21 -0.58
CA GLN A 134 -18.93 -0.63 0.76
C GLN A 134 -18.57 -1.67 1.82
N ALA A 135 -19.13 -2.87 1.73
CA ALA A 135 -18.77 -3.96 2.62
C ALA A 135 -17.32 -4.43 2.39
N GLU A 136 -16.89 -4.44 1.13
CA GLU A 136 -15.54 -4.84 0.77
C GLU A 136 -14.50 -3.84 1.27
N ILE A 137 -14.69 -2.53 1.05
CA ILE A 137 -13.72 -1.54 1.53
C ILE A 137 -13.59 -1.52 3.05
N PHE A 138 -14.70 -1.72 3.79
CA PHE A 138 -14.67 -1.87 5.24
C PHE A 138 -13.82 -3.08 5.66
N ASN A 139 -14.00 -4.22 4.98
CA ASN A 139 -13.21 -5.42 5.23
C ASN A 139 -11.73 -5.23 4.87
N LEU A 140 -11.42 -4.52 3.77
CA LEU A 140 -10.06 -4.23 3.36
C LEU A 140 -9.36 -3.36 4.42
N GLU A 141 -9.98 -2.28 4.88
CA GLU A 141 -9.43 -1.43 5.92
C GLU A 141 -9.16 -2.21 7.21
N TYR A 142 -10.18 -2.93 7.71
CA TYR A 142 -10.07 -3.69 8.95
C TYR A 142 -8.97 -4.76 8.88
N ASN A 143 -8.98 -5.58 7.80
CA ASN A 143 -7.97 -6.62 7.63
C ASN A 143 -6.58 -6.05 7.42
N PHE A 144 -6.44 -4.90 6.75
CA PHE A 144 -5.14 -4.24 6.56
C PHE A 144 -4.56 -3.78 7.91
N LEU A 145 -5.37 -3.12 8.75
CA LEU A 145 -4.99 -2.75 10.10
C LEU A 145 -4.61 -3.97 10.96
N ALA A 146 -5.40 -5.04 10.88
CA ALA A 146 -5.12 -6.28 11.61
C ALA A 146 -3.81 -6.93 11.16
N LEU A 147 -3.50 -6.94 9.86
CA LEU A 147 -2.22 -7.44 9.34
C LEU A 147 -1.02 -6.63 9.84
N LEU A 148 -1.18 -5.32 10.01
CA LEU A 148 -0.16 -4.45 10.60
C LEU A 148 -0.11 -4.53 12.13
N ASN A 149 -0.96 -5.35 12.78
CA ASN A 149 -1.15 -5.35 14.22
C ASN A 149 -1.41 -3.94 14.78
N PHE A 150 -2.10 -3.08 14.00
CA PHE A 150 -2.35 -1.65 14.29
C PHE A 150 -1.07 -0.82 14.49
N LYS A 151 0.10 -1.30 14.09
CA LYS A 151 1.38 -0.58 14.19
C LYS A 151 1.58 0.28 12.94
N LEU A 152 1.11 1.51 12.99
CA LEU A 152 1.17 2.45 11.84
C LEU A 152 2.36 3.40 11.92
N TYR A 153 2.98 3.54 13.09
CA TYR A 153 4.13 4.42 13.24
C TYR A 153 5.28 3.98 12.34
N VAL A 154 5.87 4.96 11.68
CA VAL A 154 7.07 4.82 10.82
C VAL A 154 8.11 5.79 11.35
N THR A 155 9.33 5.34 11.62
CA THR A 155 10.42 6.22 12.04
C THR A 155 10.82 7.15 10.91
N GLU A 156 11.35 8.32 11.25
CA GLU A 156 11.84 9.29 10.27
C GLU A 156 12.93 8.67 9.38
N GLU A 157 13.85 7.90 9.96
CA GLU A 157 14.92 7.20 9.25
C GLU A 157 14.37 6.25 8.18
N LEU A 158 13.39 5.41 8.55
CA LEU A 158 12.77 4.49 7.62
C LEU A 158 12.02 5.24 6.52
N PHE A 159 11.27 6.29 6.89
CA PHE A 159 10.57 7.11 5.92
C PHE A 159 11.54 7.76 4.93
N CYS A 160 12.61 8.39 5.41
CA CYS A 160 13.62 9.01 4.55
C CYS A 160 14.26 8.00 3.60
N LYS A 161 14.60 6.80 4.07
CA LYS A 161 15.15 5.73 3.23
C LYS A 161 14.26 5.40 2.03
N TYR A 162 12.96 5.22 2.25
CA TYR A 162 12.01 4.94 1.17
C TYR A 162 11.80 6.16 0.26
N ASN A 163 11.70 7.35 0.85
CA ASN A 163 11.49 8.58 0.09
C ASN A 163 12.68 8.88 -0.82
N ASP A 164 13.91 8.75 -0.32
CA ASP A 164 15.14 8.98 -1.08
C ASP A 164 15.28 7.98 -2.22
N TYR A 165 14.97 6.69 -1.97
CA TYR A 165 14.91 5.69 -3.02
C TYR A 165 13.91 6.05 -4.13
N LEU A 166 12.70 6.50 -3.77
CA LEU A 166 11.67 6.87 -4.74
C LEU A 166 11.97 8.17 -5.50
N LEU A 167 12.78 9.05 -4.92
CA LEU A 167 13.19 10.32 -5.54
C LEU A 167 14.53 10.24 -6.28
N SER A 168 15.33 9.18 -6.06
CA SER A 168 16.58 8.99 -6.80
C SER A 168 16.31 8.89 -8.30
N SER A 169 17.14 9.55 -9.09
CA SER A 169 17.13 9.42 -10.54
C SER A 169 17.76 8.08 -10.95
N ASP A 170 17.31 7.51 -12.05
CA ASP A 170 17.72 6.19 -12.59
C ASP A 170 19.22 6.09 -13.01
N SER A 171 20.11 6.91 -12.43
CA SER A 171 21.51 7.00 -12.81
C SER A 171 22.46 6.07 -12.05
N ASP A 172 21.98 5.36 -11.01
CA ASP A 172 22.82 4.45 -10.24
C ASP A 172 22.28 3.04 -10.37
N ASP A 173 22.81 2.33 -11.39
CA ASP A 173 22.66 0.89 -11.64
C ASP A 173 23.55 0.12 -10.63
N ASP A 174 23.20 0.23 -9.36
CA ASP A 174 23.73 -0.65 -8.33
C ASP A 174 22.59 -1.56 -7.88
N SER A 175 22.65 -2.80 -8.38
CA SER A 175 21.82 -3.93 -8.01
C SER A 175 22.09 -4.38 -6.56
N ASP A 176 21.92 -3.46 -5.62
CA ASP A 176 21.91 -3.81 -4.21
C ASP A 176 20.56 -4.44 -3.89
N ASN A 177 20.64 -5.69 -3.47
CA ASN A 177 19.53 -6.48 -2.95
C ASN A 177 18.90 -5.71 -1.79
N TRP A 178 17.75 -5.05 -2.04
CA TRP A 178 17.06 -4.21 -1.06
C TRP A 178 16.27 -5.10 -0.09
N ASP A 179 16.96 -5.76 0.82
CA ASP A 179 16.34 -6.30 2.04
C ASP A 179 16.12 -5.14 3.01
N PHE A 180 14.92 -4.59 3.01
CA PHE A 180 14.48 -3.65 4.02
C PHE A 180 14.20 -4.42 5.32
N ASP A 181 15.24 -4.72 6.08
CA ASP A 181 15.08 -5.25 7.43
C ASP A 181 14.41 -4.19 8.30
N ASP A 182 13.13 -4.40 8.59
CA ASP A 182 12.41 -3.62 9.58
C ASP A 182 12.93 -4.04 10.96
N ASP A 183 13.75 -3.20 11.63
CA ASP A 183 14.33 -3.43 12.96
C ASP A 183 13.29 -3.65 14.09
N ASN A 184 12.03 -3.90 13.74
CA ASN A 184 10.94 -4.19 14.67
C ASN A 184 10.86 -5.66 15.12
N ASN A 185 11.90 -6.50 14.89
CA ASN A 185 11.91 -7.89 15.36
C ASN A 185 12.15 -8.05 16.89
N ASN A 186 12.14 -6.97 17.67
CA ASN A 186 12.47 -7.02 19.09
C ASN A 186 11.24 -7.00 20.04
N ILE A 187 10.10 -7.55 19.64
CA ILE A 187 8.93 -7.69 20.54
C ILE A 187 8.34 -9.11 20.45
N ASN A 188 9.09 -10.12 20.86
CA ASN A 188 8.54 -11.46 21.11
C ASN A 188 9.19 -12.17 22.31
N ASN A 189 9.52 -11.49 23.40
CA ASN A 189 10.06 -12.19 24.58
C ASN A 189 9.40 -11.85 25.93
N ASP A 190 8.19 -11.27 25.96
CA ASP A 190 7.53 -10.96 27.25
C ASP A 190 6.25 -11.74 27.54
N ASN A 191 6.05 -12.93 26.98
CA ASN A 191 4.85 -13.74 27.27
C ASN A 191 5.15 -15.19 27.75
N GLU A 192 6.21 -15.43 28.52
CA GLU A 192 6.45 -16.76 29.13
C GLU A 192 6.55 -16.79 30.67
N ASN A 193 6.10 -15.77 31.40
CA ASN A 193 6.21 -15.77 32.86
C ASN A 193 4.91 -15.65 33.68
N ASP A 194 3.73 -15.91 33.14
CA ASP A 194 2.49 -15.93 33.91
C ASP A 194 1.82 -17.31 34.00
N LYS A 195 2.61 -18.35 34.30
CA LYS A 195 2.07 -19.65 34.75
C LYS A 195 2.84 -20.18 35.95
N LYS A 196 2.75 -19.52 37.09
CA LYS A 196 3.05 -20.11 38.41
C LYS A 196 2.41 -19.25 39.51
N PHE A 197 1.12 -19.36 39.71
CA PHE A 197 0.46 -19.14 41.03
C PHE A 197 -0.94 -19.72 40.94
N SER A 198 -1.07 -21.01 41.23
CA SER A 198 -2.29 -21.65 41.71
C SER A 198 -1.82 -22.86 42.50
N GLY A 199 -1.64 -22.66 43.80
CA GLY A 199 -1.61 -23.65 44.82
C GLY A 199 -2.73 -23.33 45.78
#